data_9d2d8c4df4df13f559184b943b79eb58
#
_entry.id   9d2d8c4df4df13f559184b943b79eb58
#
_cell.length_a   1.000
_cell.length_b   1.000
_cell.length_c   1.000
_cell.angle_alpha   90.00
_cell.angle_beta   90.00
_cell.angle_gamma   90.00
#
_symmetry.space_group_name_H-M   'P 1'
#
loop_
_entity.id
_entity.type
_entity.pdbx_description
1 polymer ?
#
loop_
_entity_poly.entity_id
_entity_poly.type
_entity_poly.pdbx_seq_one_letter_code
_entity_poly.pdbx_strand_id
1 'polypeptide(L)'
;MKVRRGVLIGAGYFSDFHLDAWQRMPGVEIVCVCDLDAGKARAAADKYGIAKISTDSQAAIAEEGIDFVDIATPPPGRIALVEAAVGRGLPVICQKPLAADFAMAKRILDIGAASPAPFMVHENFRFQPWYREIKRLLDGGIIGNKLHSITMNSRMGDGWGEDAYLGRQPYFRTMPRLLVHETGIHFVDTFRYLAGEIVECSAKLRRLNPVIAGEDAGRLSFRFRSGAEAVWDANRYNESLSPNFRYTFGELLVEAEGGSIWLGFDGSIRIKQLGQPAYLHEYAHNRLSFGGDCVHACQQHFLDVLDGKAVCETAPREYEKSLRVVEALYESAHKNRPVSFTRSRRVIDLSLPVSNSLRGVNISSSKTIEVEGWNASTLTLYSHAGTHMDAPRHFLREGASLDQQDLAACCGPARVVNLSAAQPRQLLTVEDVESRLGVVYPGERLLFRTDWSKRIGTAEYRDELPRISIELAHWLVEKQVSLIGVEPPSVADVNNMAELTEVHQTLFRGGVVIVEGLANLDQITQAEVEFIALPLKILEGDGCPVRAIAIEEVG
;
A
#
# COMPACT_ATOMS: atom_id res chain seq x y z
N MET A 1 7.64 20.43 -29.10
CA MET A 1 7.45 19.23 -28.27
C MET A 1 7.29 18.04 -29.18
N LYS A 2 7.84 16.87 -28.82
CA LYS A 2 7.59 15.62 -29.57
C LYS A 2 6.10 15.27 -29.42
N VAL A 3 5.40 15.01 -30.51
CA VAL A 3 4.02 14.52 -30.46
C VAL A 3 4.04 13.08 -29.93
N ARG A 4 3.25 12.81 -28.88
CA ARG A 4 3.06 11.46 -28.34
C ARG A 4 1.98 10.72 -29.11
N ARG A 5 2.31 9.54 -29.59
CA ARG A 5 1.44 8.71 -30.42
C ARG A 5 0.82 7.58 -29.60
N GLY A 6 -0.49 7.60 -29.45
CA GLY A 6 -1.24 6.59 -28.70
C GLY A 6 -2.06 5.67 -29.59
N VAL A 7 -2.35 4.47 -29.09
CA VAL A 7 -3.34 3.54 -29.65
C VAL A 7 -4.48 3.37 -28.65
N LEU A 8 -5.73 3.53 -29.12
CA LEU A 8 -6.92 3.22 -28.32
C LEU A 8 -7.43 1.82 -28.67
N ILE A 9 -7.60 0.98 -27.64
CA ILE A 9 -8.18 -0.36 -27.74
C ILE A 9 -9.56 -0.36 -27.11
N GLY A 10 -10.59 -0.58 -27.90
CA GLY A 10 -12.01 -0.53 -27.55
C GLY A 10 -12.69 0.75 -28.06
N ALA A 11 -13.73 0.60 -28.88
CA ALA A 11 -14.57 1.67 -29.44
C ALA A 11 -16.00 1.61 -28.89
N GLY A 12 -16.12 1.39 -27.55
CA GLY A 12 -17.41 1.33 -26.87
C GLY A 12 -17.92 2.71 -26.42
N TYR A 13 -18.99 2.72 -25.63
CA TYR A 13 -19.64 3.94 -25.15
C TYR A 13 -18.67 4.91 -24.45
N PHE A 14 -17.83 4.42 -23.56
CA PHE A 14 -16.96 5.31 -22.75
C PHE A 14 -15.69 5.74 -23.49
N SER A 15 -15.26 5.00 -24.51
CA SER A 15 -14.12 5.38 -25.36
C SER A 15 -14.34 6.67 -26.15
N ASP A 16 -15.60 7.05 -26.38
CA ASP A 16 -15.95 8.33 -26.99
C ASP A 16 -15.46 9.52 -26.14
N PHE A 17 -15.59 9.43 -24.81
CA PHE A 17 -15.04 10.45 -23.91
C PHE A 17 -13.50 10.44 -23.88
N HIS A 18 -12.87 9.27 -24.04
CA HIS A 18 -11.42 9.19 -24.16
C HIS A 18 -10.91 9.87 -25.41
N LEU A 19 -11.52 9.58 -26.56
CA LEU A 19 -11.13 10.17 -27.84
C LEU A 19 -11.37 11.69 -27.87
N ASP A 20 -12.52 12.16 -27.36
CA ASP A 20 -12.80 13.59 -27.21
C ASP A 20 -11.72 14.29 -26.37
N ALA A 21 -11.33 13.69 -25.27
CA ALA A 21 -10.30 14.26 -24.42
C ALA A 21 -8.92 14.24 -25.10
N TRP A 22 -8.50 13.13 -25.70
CA TRP A 22 -7.22 13.05 -26.42
C TRP A 22 -7.14 14.06 -27.57
N GLN A 23 -8.22 14.23 -28.34
CA GLN A 23 -8.26 15.16 -29.48
C GLN A 23 -8.03 16.62 -29.04
N ARG A 24 -8.44 16.98 -27.83
CA ARG A 24 -8.28 18.33 -27.27
C ARG A 24 -6.91 18.58 -26.62
N MET A 25 -6.04 17.54 -26.52
CA MET A 25 -4.73 17.67 -25.89
C MET A 25 -3.65 18.05 -26.91
N PRO A 26 -2.99 19.19 -26.74
CA PRO A 26 -1.88 19.55 -27.60
C PRO A 26 -0.70 18.57 -27.42
N GLY A 27 -0.11 18.13 -28.52
CA GLY A 27 1.04 17.24 -28.50
C GLY A 27 0.71 15.75 -28.31
N VAL A 28 -0.55 15.36 -28.47
CA VAL A 28 -0.99 13.95 -28.48
C VAL A 28 -1.71 13.66 -29.80
N GLU A 29 -1.49 12.44 -30.31
CA GLU A 29 -2.17 11.92 -31.48
C GLU A 29 -2.58 10.47 -31.22
N ILE A 30 -3.87 10.14 -31.36
CA ILE A 30 -4.31 8.74 -31.42
C ILE A 30 -4.18 8.29 -32.87
N VAL A 31 -3.23 7.41 -33.13
CA VAL A 31 -2.88 6.99 -34.49
C VAL A 31 -3.68 5.79 -34.97
N CYS A 32 -4.29 5.04 -34.08
CA CYS A 32 -5.11 3.87 -34.40
C CYS A 32 -6.22 3.66 -33.34
N VAL A 33 -7.42 3.34 -33.83
CA VAL A 33 -8.53 2.82 -33.01
C VAL A 33 -8.70 1.34 -33.32
N CYS A 34 -8.70 0.51 -32.30
CA CYS A 34 -8.89 -0.92 -32.42
C CYS A 34 -10.16 -1.37 -31.69
N ASP A 35 -11.03 -2.11 -32.37
CA ASP A 35 -12.19 -2.82 -31.78
C ASP A 35 -12.42 -4.11 -32.56
N LEU A 36 -12.90 -5.16 -31.89
CA LEU A 36 -13.29 -6.41 -32.54
C LEU A 36 -14.39 -6.20 -33.59
N ASP A 37 -15.22 -5.17 -33.43
CA ASP A 37 -16.22 -4.70 -34.38
C ASP A 37 -15.62 -3.61 -35.25
N ALA A 38 -15.30 -3.95 -36.51
CA ALA A 38 -14.75 -3.02 -37.51
C ALA A 38 -15.66 -1.81 -37.73
N GLY A 39 -16.97 -1.95 -37.61
CA GLY A 39 -17.94 -0.86 -37.79
C GLY A 39 -17.81 0.18 -36.65
N LYS A 40 -17.67 -0.27 -35.41
CA LYS A 40 -17.41 0.62 -34.25
C LYS A 40 -16.05 1.33 -34.36
N ALA A 41 -15.01 0.57 -34.69
CA ALA A 41 -13.67 1.15 -34.92
C ALA A 41 -13.71 2.22 -36.01
N ARG A 42 -14.39 1.97 -37.15
CA ARG A 42 -14.53 2.90 -38.26
C ARG A 42 -15.34 4.14 -37.85
N ALA A 43 -16.48 3.96 -37.20
CA ALA A 43 -17.31 5.09 -36.76
C ALA A 43 -16.57 6.03 -35.79
N ALA A 44 -15.79 5.47 -34.85
CA ALA A 44 -14.94 6.25 -33.95
C ALA A 44 -13.81 6.96 -34.71
N ALA A 45 -13.14 6.26 -35.61
CA ALA A 45 -12.05 6.83 -36.42
C ALA A 45 -12.53 7.98 -37.31
N ASP A 46 -13.66 7.83 -38.00
CA ASP A 46 -14.24 8.86 -38.85
C ASP A 46 -14.67 10.10 -38.02
N LYS A 47 -15.27 9.89 -36.84
CA LYS A 47 -15.69 10.96 -35.93
C LYS A 47 -14.52 11.83 -35.47
N TYR A 48 -13.38 11.21 -35.14
CA TYR A 48 -12.22 11.89 -34.57
C TYR A 48 -11.07 12.11 -35.52
N GLY A 49 -11.25 11.82 -36.84
CA GLY A 49 -10.25 12.05 -37.88
C GLY A 49 -9.03 11.12 -37.77
N ILE A 50 -9.20 9.91 -37.22
CA ILE A 50 -8.12 8.94 -37.05
C ILE A 50 -8.01 8.07 -38.30
N ALA A 51 -6.82 8.07 -38.96
CA ALA A 51 -6.64 7.43 -40.27
C ALA A 51 -6.67 5.89 -40.20
N LYS A 52 -6.20 5.29 -39.10
CA LYS A 52 -6.00 3.84 -39.00
C LYS A 52 -7.00 3.20 -38.06
N ILE A 53 -7.55 2.07 -38.51
CA ILE A 53 -8.32 1.16 -37.66
C ILE A 53 -7.70 -0.24 -37.67
N SER A 54 -7.97 -1.01 -36.62
CA SER A 54 -7.61 -2.43 -36.53
C SER A 54 -8.74 -3.23 -35.91
N THR A 55 -8.87 -4.50 -36.26
CA THR A 55 -9.67 -5.49 -35.53
C THR A 55 -8.78 -6.47 -34.76
N ASP A 56 -7.48 -6.34 -34.91
CA ASP A 56 -6.47 -7.13 -34.18
C ASP A 56 -5.72 -6.23 -33.18
N SER A 57 -6.01 -6.44 -31.91
CA SER A 57 -5.41 -5.67 -30.82
C SER A 57 -3.91 -5.95 -30.66
N GLN A 58 -3.44 -7.16 -30.96
CA GLN A 58 -2.01 -7.48 -30.90
C GLN A 58 -1.24 -6.73 -31.99
N ALA A 59 -1.79 -6.69 -33.21
CA ALA A 59 -1.21 -5.90 -34.31
C ALA A 59 -1.25 -4.39 -33.98
N ALA A 60 -2.32 -3.89 -33.38
CA ALA A 60 -2.44 -2.49 -32.97
C ALA A 60 -1.43 -2.11 -31.88
N ILE A 61 -1.24 -2.96 -30.87
CA ILE A 61 -0.21 -2.78 -29.83
C ILE A 61 1.20 -2.93 -30.42
N ALA A 62 1.39 -3.77 -31.43
CA ALA A 62 2.68 -3.99 -32.11
C ALA A 62 3.09 -2.86 -33.07
N GLU A 63 2.23 -1.87 -33.29
CA GLU A 63 2.51 -0.72 -34.18
C GLU A 63 3.83 -0.03 -33.83
N GLU A 64 4.62 0.29 -34.83
CA GLU A 64 5.88 1.00 -34.63
C GLU A 64 5.66 2.49 -34.32
N GLY A 65 6.49 3.02 -33.41
CA GLY A 65 6.50 4.45 -33.10
C GLY A 65 5.30 4.91 -32.24
N ILE A 66 4.61 4.00 -31.56
CA ILE A 66 3.66 4.38 -30.50
C ILE A 66 4.37 4.61 -29.17
N ASP A 67 3.89 5.57 -28.41
CA ASP A 67 4.44 5.98 -27.12
C ASP A 67 3.59 5.50 -25.94
N PHE A 68 2.31 5.12 -26.13
CA PHE A 68 1.44 4.57 -25.08
C PHE A 68 0.22 3.81 -25.64
N VAL A 69 -0.44 3.05 -24.76
CA VAL A 69 -1.68 2.33 -25.05
C VAL A 69 -2.78 2.76 -24.11
N ASP A 70 -3.96 3.12 -24.64
CA ASP A 70 -5.18 3.38 -23.90
C ASP A 70 -6.14 2.19 -24.07
N ILE A 71 -6.45 1.49 -22.96
CA ILE A 71 -7.29 0.28 -22.96
C ILE A 71 -8.66 0.63 -22.41
N ALA A 72 -9.65 0.81 -23.28
CA ALA A 72 -11.03 1.15 -22.97
C ALA A 72 -12.04 0.02 -23.25
N THR A 73 -11.58 -1.23 -23.34
CA THR A 73 -12.43 -2.41 -23.57
C THR A 73 -13.26 -2.78 -22.34
N PRO A 74 -14.35 -3.55 -22.48
CA PRO A 74 -14.94 -4.29 -21.36
C PRO A 74 -13.93 -5.22 -20.67
N PRO A 75 -14.17 -5.63 -19.38
CA PRO A 75 -13.22 -6.45 -18.64
C PRO A 75 -12.77 -7.77 -19.28
N PRO A 76 -13.63 -8.55 -19.95
CA PRO A 76 -13.21 -9.81 -20.57
C PRO A 76 -12.09 -9.60 -21.61
N GLY A 77 -11.02 -10.40 -21.51
CA GLY A 77 -9.87 -10.32 -22.42
C GLY A 77 -8.85 -9.22 -22.11
N ARG A 78 -9.11 -8.31 -21.18
CA ARG A 78 -8.25 -7.16 -20.87
C ARG A 78 -6.86 -7.55 -20.39
N ILE A 79 -6.74 -8.64 -19.64
CA ILE A 79 -5.46 -9.11 -19.12
C ILE A 79 -4.44 -9.38 -20.25
N ALA A 80 -4.87 -9.99 -21.35
CA ALA A 80 -3.99 -10.26 -22.48
C ALA A 80 -3.52 -8.97 -23.19
N LEU A 81 -4.37 -7.92 -23.21
CA LEU A 81 -4.00 -6.61 -23.75
C LEU A 81 -2.96 -5.92 -22.87
N VAL A 82 -3.13 -6.01 -21.55
CA VAL A 82 -2.17 -5.47 -20.58
C VAL A 82 -0.84 -6.21 -20.66
N GLU A 83 -0.86 -7.55 -20.71
CA GLU A 83 0.35 -8.38 -20.88
C GLU A 83 1.11 -8.00 -22.16
N ALA A 84 0.39 -7.82 -23.28
CA ALA A 84 0.99 -7.44 -24.56
C ALA A 84 1.64 -6.04 -24.51
N ALA A 85 0.95 -5.05 -23.95
CA ALA A 85 1.46 -3.68 -23.87
C ALA A 85 2.66 -3.58 -22.91
N VAL A 86 2.54 -4.17 -21.71
CA VAL A 86 3.61 -4.20 -20.70
C VAL A 86 4.82 -5.00 -21.20
N GLY A 87 4.61 -6.13 -21.87
CA GLY A 87 5.68 -6.92 -22.48
C GLY A 87 6.50 -6.17 -23.53
N ARG A 88 5.95 -5.11 -24.13
CA ARG A 88 6.66 -4.19 -25.03
C ARG A 88 7.28 -2.98 -24.31
N GLY A 89 7.13 -2.90 -22.99
CA GLY A 89 7.59 -1.73 -22.23
C GLY A 89 6.81 -0.45 -22.52
N LEU A 90 5.57 -0.54 -23.02
CA LEU A 90 4.74 0.61 -23.32
C LEU A 90 4.02 1.11 -22.08
N PRO A 91 3.97 2.43 -21.84
CA PRO A 91 3.05 3.03 -20.88
C PRO A 91 1.60 2.67 -21.17
N VAL A 92 0.83 2.39 -20.12
CA VAL A 92 -0.56 1.97 -20.24
C VAL A 92 -1.47 2.85 -19.39
N ILE A 93 -2.57 3.31 -19.97
CA ILE A 93 -3.72 3.83 -19.23
C ILE A 93 -4.90 2.86 -19.44
N CYS A 94 -5.49 2.34 -18.35
CA CYS A 94 -6.45 1.24 -18.43
C CYS A 94 -7.76 1.61 -17.73
N GLN A 95 -8.88 1.54 -18.45
CA GLN A 95 -10.21 1.89 -17.95
C GLN A 95 -10.70 0.94 -16.85
N LYS A 96 -11.40 1.50 -15.85
CA LYS A 96 -12.15 0.74 -14.84
C LYS A 96 -13.50 0.21 -15.41
N PRO A 97 -14.13 -0.81 -14.80
CA PRO A 97 -13.56 -1.75 -13.84
C PRO A 97 -12.51 -2.62 -14.54
N LEU A 98 -11.42 -2.94 -13.83
CA LEU A 98 -10.31 -3.70 -14.42
C LEU A 98 -10.72 -5.11 -14.81
N ALA A 99 -11.54 -5.76 -13.97
CA ALA A 99 -12.05 -7.12 -14.20
C ALA A 99 -13.42 -7.29 -13.54
N ALA A 100 -14.06 -8.43 -13.77
CA ALA A 100 -15.35 -8.78 -13.15
C ALA A 100 -15.20 -9.17 -11.67
N ASP A 101 -14.03 -9.64 -11.26
CA ASP A 101 -13.71 -10.06 -9.90
C ASP A 101 -12.35 -9.51 -9.43
N PHE A 102 -12.15 -9.56 -8.12
CA PHE A 102 -10.94 -9.01 -7.49
C PHE A 102 -9.67 -9.78 -7.87
N ALA A 103 -9.73 -11.11 -7.98
CA ALA A 103 -8.53 -11.91 -8.25
C ALA A 103 -7.94 -11.57 -9.63
N MET A 104 -8.81 -11.45 -10.64
CA MET A 104 -8.40 -11.05 -11.98
C MET A 104 -7.95 -9.58 -12.03
N ALA A 105 -8.66 -8.68 -11.32
CA ALA A 105 -8.26 -7.27 -11.23
C ALA A 105 -6.89 -7.13 -10.57
N LYS A 106 -6.64 -7.88 -9.47
CA LYS A 106 -5.34 -7.92 -8.80
C LYS A 106 -4.22 -8.40 -9.72
N ARG A 107 -4.47 -9.46 -10.52
CA ARG A 107 -3.49 -9.94 -11.48
C ARG A 107 -3.11 -8.86 -12.50
N ILE A 108 -4.08 -8.09 -13.01
CA ILE A 108 -3.82 -6.96 -13.91
C ILE A 108 -2.95 -5.90 -13.21
N LEU A 109 -3.26 -5.58 -11.95
CA LEU A 109 -2.49 -4.62 -11.16
C LEU A 109 -1.07 -5.11 -10.85
N ASP A 110 -0.89 -6.41 -10.57
CA ASP A 110 0.44 -7.01 -10.34
C ASP A 110 1.31 -6.91 -11.61
N ILE A 111 0.74 -7.19 -12.79
CA ILE A 111 1.43 -7.01 -14.08
C ILE A 111 1.82 -5.54 -14.28
N GLY A 112 0.88 -4.61 -14.04
CA GLY A 112 1.13 -3.18 -14.14
C GLY A 112 2.17 -2.67 -13.14
N ALA A 113 2.19 -3.20 -11.91
CA ALA A 113 3.16 -2.84 -10.88
C ALA A 113 4.58 -3.35 -11.19
N ALA A 114 4.70 -4.45 -11.92
CA ALA A 114 5.97 -5.01 -12.37
C ALA A 114 6.49 -4.36 -13.67
N SER A 115 5.68 -3.52 -14.32
CA SER A 115 6.05 -2.85 -15.57
C SER A 115 7.18 -1.84 -15.35
N PRO A 116 8.20 -1.81 -16.22
CA PRO A 116 9.21 -0.76 -16.19
C PRO A 116 8.67 0.60 -16.68
N ALA A 117 7.55 0.59 -17.42
CA ALA A 117 6.87 1.78 -17.90
C ALA A 117 5.66 2.11 -17.01
N PRO A 118 5.22 3.39 -16.94
CA PRO A 118 4.07 3.78 -16.15
C PRO A 118 2.79 3.01 -16.52
N PHE A 119 2.11 2.49 -15.51
CA PHE A 119 0.77 1.93 -15.63
C PHE A 119 -0.18 2.74 -14.75
N MET A 120 -1.24 3.26 -15.32
CA MET A 120 -2.25 4.06 -14.64
C MET A 120 -3.65 3.45 -14.84
N VAL A 121 -4.42 3.33 -13.77
CA VAL A 121 -5.85 3.03 -13.88
C VAL A 121 -6.60 4.32 -14.19
N HIS A 122 -7.45 4.30 -15.23
CA HIS A 122 -8.29 5.43 -15.60
C HIS A 122 -9.46 5.57 -14.61
N GLU A 123 -9.13 5.94 -13.35
CA GLU A 123 -10.10 6.32 -12.32
C GLU A 123 -10.26 7.83 -12.34
N ASN A 124 -11.32 8.29 -12.96
CA ASN A 124 -11.47 9.70 -13.32
C ASN A 124 -12.24 10.55 -12.30
N PHE A 125 -12.95 9.96 -11.33
CA PHE A 125 -13.81 10.77 -10.42
C PHE A 125 -13.00 11.70 -9.52
N ARG A 126 -11.89 11.25 -8.95
CA ARG A 126 -11.01 12.14 -8.17
C ARG A 126 -10.50 13.34 -8.96
N PHE A 127 -10.51 13.27 -10.30
CA PHE A 127 -10.13 14.36 -11.21
C PHE A 127 -11.29 15.28 -11.57
N GLN A 128 -12.49 15.09 -11.04
CA GLN A 128 -13.58 16.05 -11.16
C GLN A 128 -13.18 17.35 -10.51
N PRO A 129 -13.44 18.52 -11.13
CA PRO A 129 -12.91 19.81 -10.68
C PRO A 129 -13.33 20.18 -9.25
N TRP A 130 -14.53 19.81 -8.85
CA TRP A 130 -15.02 20.04 -7.47
C TRP A 130 -14.27 19.21 -6.43
N TYR A 131 -13.91 17.95 -6.69
CA TYR A 131 -13.14 17.15 -5.74
C TYR A 131 -11.69 17.62 -5.64
N ARG A 132 -11.10 18.09 -6.75
CA ARG A 132 -9.79 18.75 -6.74
C ARG A 132 -9.83 20.02 -5.91
N GLU A 133 -10.89 20.84 -6.08
CA GLU A 133 -11.03 22.07 -5.33
C GLU A 133 -11.32 21.82 -3.85
N ILE A 134 -12.22 20.89 -3.51
CA ILE A 134 -12.48 20.49 -2.12
C ILE A 134 -11.19 20.00 -1.45
N LYS A 135 -10.39 19.16 -2.13
CA LYS A 135 -9.10 18.73 -1.59
C LYS A 135 -8.15 19.90 -1.33
N ARG A 136 -8.04 20.82 -2.27
CA ARG A 136 -7.22 22.03 -2.10
C ARG A 136 -7.67 22.87 -0.91
N LEU A 137 -8.97 23.02 -0.73
CA LEU A 137 -9.57 23.76 0.40
C LEU A 137 -9.30 23.06 1.74
N LEU A 138 -9.41 21.72 1.78
CA LEU A 138 -9.10 20.92 2.97
C LEU A 138 -7.62 21.02 3.33
N ASP A 139 -6.73 20.86 2.35
CA ASP A 139 -5.27 20.95 2.56
C ASP A 139 -4.84 22.37 2.97
N GLY A 140 -5.59 23.38 2.53
CA GLY A 140 -5.43 24.77 2.95
C GLY A 140 -6.04 25.10 4.33
N GLY A 141 -6.69 24.15 4.99
CA GLY A 141 -7.25 24.30 6.33
C GLY A 141 -8.44 25.28 6.44
N ILE A 142 -9.17 25.55 5.33
CA ILE A 142 -10.24 26.55 5.30
C ILE A 142 -11.37 26.29 6.32
N ILE A 143 -11.60 25.02 6.65
CA ILE A 143 -12.56 24.56 7.67
C ILE A 143 -11.85 23.83 8.84
N GLY A 144 -10.56 24.10 9.07
CA GLY A 144 -9.73 23.42 10.07
C GLY A 144 -9.03 22.17 9.51
N ASN A 145 -8.13 21.60 10.30
CA ASN A 145 -7.26 20.49 9.88
C ASN A 145 -7.79 19.11 10.31
N LYS A 146 -8.74 19.06 11.24
CA LYS A 146 -9.34 17.83 11.73
C LYS A 146 -10.67 17.57 11.05
N LEU A 147 -10.65 16.71 10.03
CA LEU A 147 -11.85 16.23 9.35
C LEU A 147 -12.70 15.40 10.32
N HIS A 148 -14.01 15.62 10.35
CA HIS A 148 -14.98 14.87 11.14
C HIS A 148 -15.73 13.88 10.28
N SER A 149 -16.39 14.37 9.21
CA SER A 149 -17.24 13.50 8.39
C SER A 149 -17.34 13.96 6.93
N ILE A 150 -17.66 12.95 6.07
CA ILE A 150 -18.08 13.15 4.69
C ILE A 150 -19.43 12.45 4.50
N THR A 151 -20.45 13.15 4.03
CA THR A 151 -21.73 12.56 3.66
C THR A 151 -22.02 12.79 2.18
N MET A 152 -22.26 11.73 1.43
CA MET A 152 -22.60 11.77 0.01
C MET A 152 -23.99 11.14 -0.21
N ASN A 153 -24.88 11.88 -0.87
CA ASN A 153 -26.20 11.39 -1.27
C ASN A 153 -26.31 11.32 -2.78
N SER A 154 -26.53 10.11 -3.31
CA SER A 154 -26.68 9.88 -4.75
C SER A 154 -28.05 9.30 -5.09
N ARG A 155 -28.75 9.97 -6.00
CA ARG A 155 -30.02 9.50 -6.58
C ARG A 155 -29.88 9.60 -8.10
N MET A 156 -29.79 8.44 -8.75
CA MET A 156 -29.37 8.40 -10.16
C MET A 156 -30.56 8.33 -11.13
N GLY A 157 -31.67 7.72 -10.72
CA GLY A 157 -32.92 7.66 -11.52
C GLY A 157 -32.80 6.93 -12.86
N ASP A 158 -31.72 6.22 -13.08
CA ASP A 158 -31.46 5.53 -14.35
C ASP A 158 -31.82 4.04 -14.33
N GLY A 159 -32.27 3.53 -13.19
CA GLY A 159 -32.49 2.11 -12.93
C GLY A 159 -33.91 1.70 -12.53
N TRP A 160 -34.92 2.57 -12.58
CA TRP A 160 -36.27 2.27 -12.04
C TRP A 160 -37.25 1.62 -13.06
N GLY A 161 -37.07 1.87 -14.37
CA GLY A 161 -37.97 1.37 -15.39
C GLY A 161 -37.79 -0.13 -15.72
N GLU A 162 -38.80 -0.73 -16.36
CA GLU A 162 -38.69 -2.09 -16.87
C GLU A 162 -37.66 -2.22 -17.99
N ASP A 163 -37.41 -1.14 -18.72
CA ASP A 163 -36.42 -1.00 -19.79
C ASP A 163 -35.07 -0.46 -19.29
N ALA A 164 -34.88 -0.37 -17.97
CA ALA A 164 -33.68 0.14 -17.36
C ALA A 164 -32.41 -0.42 -18.03
N TYR A 165 -31.49 0.50 -18.43
CA TYR A 165 -30.20 0.28 -19.08
C TYR A 165 -30.22 -0.25 -20.52
N LEU A 166 -31.36 -0.67 -21.10
CA LEU A 166 -31.40 -1.28 -22.43
C LEU A 166 -30.86 -0.34 -23.52
N GLY A 167 -31.15 0.96 -23.43
CA GLY A 167 -30.75 1.94 -24.42
C GLY A 167 -29.28 2.36 -24.35
N ARG A 168 -28.57 2.14 -23.20
CA ARG A 168 -27.21 2.68 -23.01
C ARG A 168 -26.17 1.62 -22.64
N GLN A 169 -26.43 0.84 -21.62
CA GLN A 169 -25.50 -0.13 -21.03
C GLN A 169 -26.26 -1.43 -20.66
N PRO A 170 -26.71 -2.22 -21.62
CA PRO A 170 -27.56 -3.39 -21.38
C PRO A 170 -26.96 -4.40 -20.41
N TYR A 171 -25.64 -4.51 -20.37
CA TYR A 171 -24.91 -5.43 -19.49
C TYR A 171 -25.10 -5.13 -17.99
N PHE A 172 -25.51 -3.91 -17.60
CA PHE A 172 -25.84 -3.58 -16.21
C PHE A 172 -26.96 -4.45 -15.65
N ARG A 173 -27.89 -4.90 -16.49
CA ARG A 173 -29.01 -5.76 -16.06
C ARG A 173 -28.56 -7.13 -15.57
N THR A 174 -27.46 -7.64 -16.10
CA THR A 174 -26.94 -8.99 -15.83
C THR A 174 -25.75 -9.00 -14.87
N MET A 175 -25.23 -7.83 -14.50
CA MET A 175 -24.13 -7.74 -13.55
C MET A 175 -24.58 -8.21 -12.16
N PRO A 176 -23.94 -9.24 -11.57
CA PRO A 176 -24.29 -9.71 -10.23
C PRO A 176 -23.86 -8.74 -9.12
N ARG A 177 -22.95 -7.82 -9.42
CA ARG A 177 -22.45 -6.74 -8.59
C ARG A 177 -22.52 -5.46 -9.40
N LEU A 178 -23.43 -4.53 -9.08
CA LEU A 178 -23.69 -3.37 -9.92
C LEU A 178 -23.30 -2.05 -9.25
N LEU A 179 -24.04 -1.61 -8.21
CA LEU A 179 -23.88 -0.27 -7.65
C LEU A 179 -22.48 -0.04 -7.09
N VAL A 180 -22.00 -0.96 -6.26
CA VAL A 180 -20.70 -0.79 -5.58
C VAL A 180 -19.54 -1.05 -6.54
N HIS A 181 -19.63 -2.11 -7.36
CA HIS A 181 -18.56 -2.48 -8.28
C HIS A 181 -18.39 -1.48 -9.43
N GLU A 182 -19.49 -0.97 -9.96
CA GLU A 182 -19.46 -0.08 -11.14
C GLU A 182 -19.33 1.42 -10.76
N THR A 183 -20.12 1.87 -9.76
CA THR A 183 -20.16 3.27 -9.36
C THR A 183 -19.46 3.51 -8.02
N GLY A 184 -19.63 2.60 -7.06
CA GLY A 184 -19.07 2.74 -5.72
C GLY A 184 -17.56 2.79 -5.67
N ILE A 185 -16.88 2.10 -6.58
CA ILE A 185 -15.41 2.15 -6.70
C ILE A 185 -14.91 3.59 -6.88
N HIS A 186 -15.61 4.42 -7.64
CA HIS A 186 -15.27 5.84 -7.82
C HIS A 186 -15.36 6.63 -6.52
N PHE A 187 -16.40 6.39 -5.70
CA PHE A 187 -16.57 7.08 -4.43
C PHE A 187 -15.63 6.58 -3.36
N VAL A 188 -15.34 5.27 -3.32
CA VAL A 188 -14.29 4.72 -2.48
C VAL A 188 -12.95 5.40 -2.78
N ASP A 189 -12.62 5.52 -4.05
CA ASP A 189 -11.39 6.17 -4.50
C ASP A 189 -11.38 7.68 -4.17
N THR A 190 -12.48 8.38 -4.41
CA THR A 190 -12.64 9.81 -4.08
C THR A 190 -12.57 10.06 -2.57
N PHE A 191 -13.20 9.23 -1.75
CA PHE A 191 -13.11 9.37 -0.29
C PHE A 191 -11.70 9.13 0.22
N ARG A 192 -10.98 8.14 -0.33
CA ARG A 192 -9.55 7.95 -0.03
C ARG A 192 -8.71 9.16 -0.44
N TYR A 193 -9.01 9.77 -1.58
CA TYR A 193 -8.35 10.98 -2.05
C TYR A 193 -8.59 12.18 -1.10
N LEU A 194 -9.81 12.36 -0.60
CA LEU A 194 -10.18 13.48 0.26
C LEU A 194 -9.75 13.29 1.73
N ALA A 195 -9.90 12.08 2.29
CA ALA A 195 -9.81 11.82 3.73
C ALA A 195 -8.70 10.82 4.13
N GLY A 196 -7.98 10.26 3.16
CA GLY A 196 -6.90 9.30 3.40
C GLY A 196 -7.36 7.86 3.50
N GLU A 197 -6.57 7.00 4.13
CA GLU A 197 -6.78 5.55 4.12
C GLU A 197 -7.98 5.12 4.95
N ILE A 198 -8.85 4.29 4.33
CA ILE A 198 -9.99 3.64 4.98
C ILE A 198 -9.47 2.47 5.81
N VAL A 199 -9.82 2.42 7.09
CA VAL A 199 -9.42 1.35 8.02
C VAL A 199 -10.56 0.42 8.40
N GLU A 200 -11.81 0.79 8.11
CA GLU A 200 -13.00 -0.04 8.33
C GLU A 200 -14.10 0.39 7.36
N CYS A 201 -14.90 -0.57 6.91
CA CYS A 201 -16.09 -0.27 6.12
C CYS A 201 -17.26 -1.19 6.47
N SER A 202 -18.47 -0.71 6.19
CA SER A 202 -19.69 -1.52 6.27
C SER A 202 -20.67 -1.15 5.16
N ALA A 203 -21.49 -2.12 4.75
CA ALA A 203 -22.49 -1.90 3.72
C ALA A 203 -23.82 -2.63 4.03
N LYS A 204 -24.92 -1.95 3.67
CA LYS A 204 -26.25 -2.56 3.54
C LYS A 204 -26.72 -2.37 2.10
N LEU A 205 -26.71 -3.45 1.35
CA LEU A 205 -27.03 -3.45 -0.09
C LEU A 205 -28.45 -3.97 -0.32
N ARG A 206 -29.11 -3.42 -1.32
CA ARG A 206 -30.48 -3.82 -1.71
C ARG A 206 -30.63 -3.81 -3.22
N ARG A 207 -31.53 -4.65 -3.70
CA ARG A 207 -32.04 -4.63 -5.07
C ARG A 207 -33.47 -4.08 -5.03
N LEU A 208 -33.70 -2.93 -5.63
CA LEU A 208 -35.03 -2.28 -5.69
C LEU A 208 -35.74 -2.64 -6.99
N ASN A 209 -35.05 -2.65 -8.13
CA ASN A 209 -35.65 -3.05 -9.40
C ASN A 209 -35.40 -4.54 -9.68
N PRO A 210 -36.49 -5.35 -9.80
CA PRO A 210 -36.36 -6.80 -10.01
C PRO A 210 -35.76 -7.19 -11.38
N VAL A 211 -35.74 -6.28 -12.37
CA VAL A 211 -35.15 -6.58 -13.70
C VAL A 211 -33.63 -6.53 -13.70
N ILE A 212 -33.02 -6.10 -12.60
CA ILE A 212 -31.56 -5.97 -12.41
C ILE A 212 -31.08 -7.14 -11.57
N ALA A 213 -29.99 -7.79 -11.94
CA ALA A 213 -29.44 -8.94 -11.24
C ALA A 213 -28.73 -8.57 -9.92
N GLY A 214 -27.93 -7.51 -9.94
CA GLY A 214 -27.15 -7.02 -8.80
C GLY A 214 -27.90 -6.04 -7.91
N GLU A 215 -27.19 -5.43 -6.99
CA GLU A 215 -27.69 -4.35 -6.14
C GLU A 215 -27.75 -3.03 -6.90
N ASP A 216 -28.83 -2.28 -6.71
CA ASP A 216 -29.04 -0.94 -7.27
C ASP A 216 -29.24 0.12 -6.20
N ALA A 217 -29.18 -0.26 -4.91
CA ALA A 217 -29.24 0.63 -3.77
C ALA A 217 -28.35 0.15 -2.63
N GLY A 218 -27.80 1.09 -1.87
CA GLY A 218 -26.98 0.79 -0.72
C GLY A 218 -26.73 1.99 0.17
N ARG A 219 -26.44 1.70 1.44
CA ARG A 219 -25.88 2.63 2.40
C ARG A 219 -24.55 2.06 2.88
N LEU A 220 -23.46 2.79 2.59
CA LEU A 220 -22.10 2.38 2.84
C LEU A 220 -21.48 3.34 3.84
N SER A 221 -20.75 2.82 4.82
CA SER A 221 -20.07 3.61 5.83
C SER A 221 -18.59 3.25 5.85
N PHE A 222 -17.77 4.26 6.10
CA PHE A 222 -16.30 4.14 6.09
C PHE A 222 -15.73 4.85 7.30
N ARG A 223 -14.70 4.29 7.92
CA ARG A 223 -13.89 4.94 8.94
C ARG A 223 -12.46 5.06 8.44
N PHE A 224 -11.89 6.24 8.57
CA PHE A 224 -10.53 6.54 8.11
C PHE A 224 -9.52 6.40 9.24
N ARG A 225 -8.26 6.25 8.87
CA ARG A 225 -7.14 6.21 9.82
C ARG A 225 -7.06 7.47 10.71
N SER A 226 -7.48 8.61 10.22
CA SER A 226 -7.58 9.88 10.97
C SER A 226 -8.65 9.88 12.06
N GLY A 227 -9.56 8.90 12.06
CA GLY A 227 -10.75 8.85 12.90
C GLY A 227 -11.97 9.53 12.28
N ALA A 228 -11.84 10.18 11.13
CA ALA A 228 -12.98 10.70 10.37
C ALA A 228 -13.86 9.56 9.84
N GLU A 229 -15.12 9.87 9.53
CA GLU A 229 -16.07 8.91 8.96
C GLU A 229 -16.63 9.39 7.63
N ALA A 230 -17.06 8.45 6.77
CA ALA A 230 -17.85 8.80 5.61
C ALA A 230 -19.07 7.90 5.47
N VAL A 231 -20.13 8.46 4.87
CA VAL A 231 -21.33 7.73 4.49
C VAL A 231 -21.69 8.05 3.05
N TRP A 232 -21.92 6.99 2.27
CA TRP A 232 -22.52 7.12 0.94
C TRP A 232 -23.89 6.43 0.95
N ASP A 233 -24.95 7.24 0.80
CA ASP A 233 -26.33 6.77 0.63
C ASP A 233 -26.69 6.89 -0.86
N ALA A 234 -26.83 5.76 -1.53
CA ALA A 234 -26.96 5.71 -2.97
C ALA A 234 -28.09 4.78 -3.42
N ASN A 235 -28.82 5.22 -4.45
CA ASN A 235 -29.64 4.30 -5.23
C ASN A 235 -29.79 4.79 -6.68
N ARG A 236 -30.00 3.83 -7.57
CA ARG A 236 -30.21 4.04 -9.00
C ARG A 236 -31.70 4.09 -9.38
N TYR A 237 -32.57 3.79 -8.42
CA TYR A 237 -34.01 3.71 -8.60
C TYR A 237 -34.71 5.07 -8.56
N ASN A 238 -34.45 5.86 -7.50
CA ASN A 238 -35.09 7.15 -7.33
C ASN A 238 -34.37 8.24 -8.12
N GLU A 239 -35.17 9.17 -8.65
CA GLU A 239 -34.65 10.29 -9.42
C GLU A 239 -34.03 11.39 -8.54
N SER A 240 -33.02 12.05 -9.07
CA SER A 240 -32.41 13.23 -8.50
C SER A 240 -33.29 14.46 -8.76
N LEU A 241 -33.19 15.46 -7.89
CA LEU A 241 -33.73 16.79 -8.16
C LEU A 241 -32.92 17.55 -9.23
N SER A 242 -31.75 17.07 -9.58
CA SER A 242 -30.90 17.63 -10.64
C SER A 242 -31.42 17.24 -12.02
N PRO A 243 -31.48 18.18 -12.98
CA PRO A 243 -31.79 17.84 -14.37
C PRO A 243 -30.71 16.99 -15.04
N ASN A 244 -29.50 16.95 -14.46
CA ASN A 244 -28.38 16.12 -14.90
C ASN A 244 -27.68 15.48 -13.69
N PHE A 245 -28.22 14.36 -13.21
CA PHE A 245 -27.64 13.66 -12.08
C PHE A 245 -26.19 13.17 -12.31
N ARG A 246 -25.76 13.03 -13.57
CA ARG A 246 -24.44 12.56 -13.97
C ARG A 246 -23.36 13.66 -13.94
N TYR A 247 -23.73 14.88 -13.59
CA TYR A 247 -22.74 15.94 -13.47
C TYR A 247 -21.89 15.75 -12.22
N THR A 248 -22.46 15.80 -11.01
CA THR A 248 -21.76 15.53 -9.75
C THR A 248 -22.04 14.14 -9.15
N PHE A 249 -22.99 13.41 -9.71
CA PHE A 249 -23.50 12.13 -9.19
C PHE A 249 -24.13 12.21 -7.79
N GLY A 250 -24.43 13.40 -7.31
CA GLY A 250 -25.07 13.63 -6.02
C GLY A 250 -24.60 14.92 -5.34
N GLU A 251 -24.89 15.03 -4.08
CA GLU A 251 -24.51 16.13 -3.20
C GLU A 251 -23.56 15.62 -2.13
N LEU A 252 -22.52 16.41 -1.83
CA LEU A 252 -21.53 16.08 -0.82
C LEU A 252 -21.53 17.15 0.28
N LEU A 253 -21.49 16.70 1.54
CA LEU A 253 -21.21 17.51 2.71
C LEU A 253 -19.92 17.03 3.34
N VAL A 254 -18.98 17.94 3.57
CA VAL A 254 -17.72 17.71 4.30
C VAL A 254 -17.74 18.57 5.56
N GLU A 255 -17.50 17.98 6.71
CA GLU A 255 -17.48 18.65 8.01
C GLU A 255 -16.13 18.46 8.70
N ALA A 256 -15.61 19.54 9.29
CA ALA A 256 -14.36 19.55 10.04
C ALA A 256 -14.48 20.48 11.26
N GLU A 257 -13.46 20.51 12.09
CA GLU A 257 -13.45 21.26 13.35
C GLU A 257 -13.73 22.78 13.21
N GLY A 258 -13.43 23.37 12.04
CA GLY A 258 -13.60 24.80 11.77
C GLY A 258 -14.81 25.15 10.89
N GLY A 259 -15.58 24.15 10.40
CA GLY A 259 -16.74 24.43 9.55
C GLY A 259 -17.12 23.29 8.62
N SER A 260 -17.79 23.63 7.51
CA SER A 260 -18.30 22.66 6.53
C SER A 260 -18.21 23.19 5.09
N ILE A 261 -18.14 22.24 4.14
CA ILE A 261 -18.16 22.47 2.70
C ILE A 261 -19.30 21.65 2.10
N TRP A 262 -20.18 22.30 1.30
CA TRP A 262 -21.23 21.64 0.51
C TRP A 262 -20.90 21.69 -0.96
N LEU A 263 -21.02 20.55 -1.62
CA LEU A 263 -21.05 20.42 -3.07
C LEU A 263 -22.50 20.20 -3.52
N GLY A 264 -23.03 21.11 -4.32
CA GLY A 264 -24.36 20.99 -4.91
C GLY A 264 -24.38 20.20 -6.22
N PHE A 265 -25.58 19.86 -6.70
CA PHE A 265 -25.78 19.13 -7.97
C PHE A 265 -25.22 19.85 -9.21
N ASP A 266 -25.12 21.16 -9.14
CA ASP A 266 -24.65 22.03 -10.23
C ASP A 266 -23.13 22.26 -10.20
N GLY A 267 -22.44 21.62 -9.28
CA GLY A 267 -21.01 21.79 -9.05
C GLY A 267 -20.68 23.00 -8.16
N SER A 268 -21.68 23.73 -7.64
CA SER A 268 -21.43 24.85 -6.73
C SER A 268 -20.85 24.35 -5.40
N ILE A 269 -19.85 25.07 -4.89
CA ILE A 269 -19.26 24.82 -3.57
C ILE A 269 -19.67 25.94 -2.63
N ARG A 270 -20.29 25.59 -1.50
CA ARG A 270 -20.61 26.53 -0.42
C ARG A 270 -19.75 26.20 0.80
N ILE A 271 -19.20 27.23 1.42
CA ILE A 271 -18.36 27.12 2.62
C ILE A 271 -19.02 27.83 3.77
N LYS A 272 -19.05 27.15 4.92
CA LYS A 272 -19.51 27.71 6.19
C LYS A 272 -18.43 27.51 7.24
N GLN A 273 -17.67 28.53 7.56
CA GLN A 273 -16.81 28.54 8.73
C GLN A 273 -17.63 28.78 9.99
N LEU A 274 -17.22 28.22 11.12
CA LEU A 274 -17.93 28.40 12.38
C LEU A 274 -17.97 29.88 12.76
N GLY A 275 -19.13 30.34 13.19
CA GLY A 275 -19.36 31.74 13.54
C GLY A 275 -19.45 32.72 12.37
N GLN A 276 -19.20 32.34 11.13
CA GLN A 276 -19.27 33.19 9.94
C GLN A 276 -20.49 32.87 9.08
N PRO A 277 -21.03 33.80 8.27
CA PRO A 277 -22.04 33.49 7.27
C PRO A 277 -21.53 32.48 6.24
N ALA A 278 -22.43 31.65 5.70
CA ALA A 278 -22.07 30.78 4.57
C ALA A 278 -21.92 31.61 3.30
N TYR A 279 -21.00 31.25 2.43
CA TYR A 279 -20.75 31.92 1.15
C TYR A 279 -20.55 30.93 0.01
N LEU A 280 -20.81 31.37 -1.20
CA LEU A 280 -20.50 30.62 -2.43
C LEU A 280 -19.01 30.81 -2.72
N HIS A 281 -18.34 29.69 -2.86
CA HIS A 281 -16.92 29.66 -3.24
C HIS A 281 -16.79 29.64 -4.76
N GLU A 282 -16.06 30.58 -5.32
CA GLU A 282 -15.77 30.61 -6.75
C GLU A 282 -14.55 29.79 -7.10
N TYR A 283 -14.68 28.91 -8.09
CA TYR A 283 -13.59 28.12 -8.65
C TYR A 283 -13.89 27.78 -10.11
N ALA A 284 -12.83 27.39 -10.84
CA ALA A 284 -12.98 27.03 -12.25
C ALA A 284 -13.55 25.62 -12.40
N HIS A 285 -14.74 25.51 -12.97
CA HIS A 285 -15.29 24.25 -13.45
C HIS A 285 -16.10 24.51 -14.74
N ASN A 286 -16.23 23.48 -15.55
CA ASN A 286 -16.96 23.59 -16.81
C ASN A 286 -17.97 22.46 -16.95
N ARG A 287 -18.89 22.61 -17.93
CA ARG A 287 -19.91 21.60 -18.24
C ARG A 287 -19.60 20.85 -19.53
N LEU A 288 -18.35 20.90 -19.97
CA LEU A 288 -17.87 20.15 -21.11
C LEU A 288 -17.76 18.67 -20.73
N SER A 289 -18.07 17.80 -21.65
CA SER A 289 -17.87 16.37 -21.54
C SER A 289 -18.44 15.76 -20.24
N PHE A 290 -17.87 14.68 -19.75
CA PHE A 290 -18.32 13.91 -18.59
C PHE A 290 -17.75 14.46 -17.29
N GLY A 291 -18.64 14.65 -16.25
CA GLY A 291 -18.20 14.96 -14.89
C GLY A 291 -17.26 16.17 -14.78
N GLY A 292 -17.58 17.30 -15.43
CA GLY A 292 -16.74 18.49 -15.40
C GLY A 292 -15.41 18.33 -16.14
N ASP A 293 -15.39 17.52 -17.19
CA ASP A 293 -14.22 17.20 -18.03
C ASP A 293 -13.13 16.37 -17.31
N CYS A 294 -13.55 15.56 -16.35
CA CYS A 294 -12.63 14.76 -15.54
C CYS A 294 -11.85 13.71 -16.33
N VAL A 295 -12.34 13.27 -17.50
CA VAL A 295 -11.64 12.36 -18.39
C VAL A 295 -10.40 13.06 -18.95
N HIS A 296 -10.57 14.30 -19.44
CA HIS A 296 -9.44 15.12 -19.91
C HIS A 296 -8.42 15.35 -18.78
N ALA A 297 -8.89 15.74 -17.58
CA ALA A 297 -8.00 15.95 -16.44
C ALA A 297 -7.24 14.68 -16.02
N CYS A 298 -7.90 13.51 -16.04
CA CYS A 298 -7.27 12.21 -15.77
C CYS A 298 -6.19 11.87 -16.82
N GLN A 299 -6.49 12.05 -18.08
CA GLN A 299 -5.55 11.80 -19.18
C GLN A 299 -4.40 12.81 -19.19
N GLN A 300 -4.66 14.09 -18.85
CA GLN A 300 -3.59 15.07 -18.68
C GLN A 300 -2.64 14.65 -17.54
N HIS A 301 -3.18 14.16 -16.43
CA HIS A 301 -2.36 13.62 -15.35
C HIS A 301 -1.49 12.44 -15.83
N PHE A 302 -2.02 11.55 -16.68
CA PHE A 302 -1.21 10.48 -17.28
C PHE A 302 -0.04 11.05 -18.10
N LEU A 303 -0.26 12.08 -18.90
CA LEU A 303 0.83 12.75 -19.64
C LEU A 303 1.85 13.38 -18.70
N ASP A 304 1.40 14.00 -17.61
CA ASP A 304 2.28 14.60 -16.59
C ASP A 304 3.14 13.53 -15.90
N VAL A 305 2.58 12.33 -15.68
CA VAL A 305 3.35 11.17 -15.18
C VAL A 305 4.39 10.72 -16.21
N LEU A 306 4.02 10.64 -17.50
CA LEU A 306 4.96 10.28 -18.56
C LEU A 306 6.10 11.30 -18.75
N ASP A 307 5.83 12.56 -18.43
CA ASP A 307 6.81 13.66 -18.46
C ASP A 307 7.64 13.77 -17.17
N GLY A 308 7.38 12.94 -16.15
CA GLY A 308 8.02 13.01 -14.85
C GLY A 308 7.61 14.24 -14.01
N LYS A 309 6.52 14.92 -14.36
CA LYS A 309 6.00 16.11 -13.67
C LYS A 309 5.09 15.76 -12.48
N ALA A 310 4.52 14.55 -12.48
CA ALA A 310 3.59 14.09 -11.44
C ALA A 310 3.87 12.64 -11.04
N VAL A 311 3.51 12.31 -9.79
CA VAL A 311 3.44 10.92 -9.32
C VAL A 311 2.07 10.36 -9.70
N CYS A 312 2.01 9.13 -10.22
CA CYS A 312 0.77 8.49 -10.64
C CYS A 312 -0.18 8.26 -9.45
N GLU A 313 -1.27 9.02 -9.38
CA GLU A 313 -2.22 8.96 -8.27
C GLU A 313 -3.07 7.68 -8.24
N THR A 314 -3.27 7.05 -9.39
CA THR A 314 -4.04 5.81 -9.55
C THR A 314 -3.15 4.67 -10.07
N ALA A 315 -1.88 4.66 -9.61
CA ALA A 315 -0.94 3.58 -9.85
C ALA A 315 -1.48 2.24 -9.32
N PRO A 316 -1.01 1.10 -9.84
CA PRO A 316 -1.55 -0.22 -9.49
C PRO A 316 -1.66 -0.48 -7.98
N ARG A 317 -0.61 -0.22 -7.21
CA ARG A 317 -0.59 -0.43 -5.75
C ARG A 317 -1.56 0.48 -5.00
N GLU A 318 -1.73 1.72 -5.47
CA GLU A 318 -2.67 2.66 -4.86
C GLU A 318 -4.13 2.31 -5.19
N TYR A 319 -4.41 1.90 -6.43
CA TYR A 319 -5.76 1.52 -6.82
C TYR A 319 -6.20 0.18 -6.24
N GLU A 320 -5.28 -0.75 -5.99
CA GLU A 320 -5.55 -2.00 -5.28
C GLU A 320 -6.23 -1.77 -3.93
N LYS A 321 -5.82 -0.74 -3.20
CA LYS A 321 -6.41 -0.38 -1.91
C LYS A 321 -7.90 -0.03 -2.05
N SER A 322 -8.29 0.69 -3.11
CA SER A 322 -9.70 0.99 -3.41
C SER A 322 -10.49 -0.28 -3.77
N LEU A 323 -9.91 -1.19 -4.55
CA LEU A 323 -10.53 -2.48 -4.88
C LEU A 323 -10.74 -3.37 -3.64
N ARG A 324 -9.77 -3.40 -2.72
CA ARG A 324 -9.90 -4.14 -1.44
C ARG A 324 -11.07 -3.63 -0.61
N VAL A 325 -11.30 -2.32 -0.59
CA VAL A 325 -12.45 -1.73 0.10
C VAL A 325 -13.76 -2.16 -0.58
N VAL A 326 -13.82 -2.20 -1.91
CA VAL A 326 -15.00 -2.70 -2.65
C VAL A 326 -15.32 -4.15 -2.27
N GLU A 327 -14.33 -5.04 -2.24
CA GLU A 327 -14.53 -6.43 -1.81
C GLU A 327 -15.02 -6.52 -0.36
N ALA A 328 -14.43 -5.74 0.53
CA ALA A 328 -14.82 -5.70 1.94
C ALA A 328 -16.25 -5.17 2.16
N LEU A 329 -16.74 -4.27 1.31
CA LEU A 329 -18.13 -3.83 1.34
C LEU A 329 -19.11 -4.97 0.99
N TYR A 330 -18.79 -5.79 -0.01
CA TYR A 330 -19.59 -6.98 -0.31
C TYR A 330 -19.50 -8.03 0.80
N GLU A 331 -18.32 -8.24 1.36
CA GLU A 331 -18.13 -9.11 2.52
C GLU A 331 -18.95 -8.63 3.73
N SER A 332 -18.92 -7.33 4.02
CA SER A 332 -19.70 -6.71 5.08
C SER A 332 -21.19 -6.88 4.88
N ALA A 333 -21.69 -6.65 3.65
CA ALA A 333 -23.10 -6.84 3.33
C ALA A 333 -23.54 -8.30 3.50
N HIS A 334 -22.70 -9.25 3.09
CA HIS A 334 -22.98 -10.69 3.23
C HIS A 334 -22.95 -11.14 4.69
N LYS A 335 -21.93 -10.72 5.46
CA LYS A 335 -21.75 -11.09 6.87
C LYS A 335 -22.56 -10.23 7.84
N ASN A 336 -23.21 -9.18 7.36
CA ASN A 336 -23.96 -8.18 8.15
C ASN A 336 -23.14 -7.63 9.36
N ARG A 337 -21.87 -7.37 9.14
CA ARG A 337 -20.93 -6.77 10.13
C ARG A 337 -19.89 -5.92 9.44
N PRO A 338 -19.30 -4.93 10.14
CA PRO A 338 -18.15 -4.19 9.58
C PRO A 338 -16.96 -5.10 9.25
N VAL A 339 -16.18 -4.68 8.26
CA VAL A 339 -14.88 -5.28 7.90
C VAL A 339 -13.80 -4.24 8.17
N SER A 340 -12.82 -4.63 9.00
CA SER A 340 -11.70 -3.77 9.37
C SER A 340 -10.45 -4.14 8.57
N PHE A 341 -9.71 -3.13 8.12
CA PHE A 341 -8.38 -3.26 7.48
C PHE A 341 -7.24 -2.99 8.46
N THR A 342 -7.56 -2.71 9.73
CA THR A 342 -6.54 -2.67 10.77
C THR A 342 -6.05 -4.08 10.99
N ARG A 343 -4.86 -4.36 10.47
CA ARG A 343 -4.16 -5.59 10.79
C ARG A 343 -3.90 -5.59 12.29
N SER A 344 -4.26 -6.65 12.98
CA SER A 344 -3.85 -6.83 14.37
C SER A 344 -2.32 -6.94 14.39
N ARG A 345 -1.69 -6.21 15.32
CA ARG A 345 -0.25 -6.35 15.53
C ARG A 345 -0.01 -7.50 16.50
N ARG A 346 0.72 -8.50 16.03
CA ARG A 346 1.23 -9.56 16.90
C ARG A 346 2.64 -9.20 17.32
N VAL A 347 2.84 -9.03 18.62
CA VAL A 347 4.17 -8.81 19.19
C VAL A 347 4.76 -10.16 19.57
N ILE A 348 5.92 -10.46 19.05
CA ILE A 348 6.69 -11.69 19.34
C ILE A 348 7.90 -11.28 20.17
N ASP A 349 8.02 -11.87 21.36
CA ASP A 349 9.16 -11.67 22.24
C ASP A 349 10.34 -12.51 21.74
N LEU A 350 11.40 -11.84 21.32
CA LEU A 350 12.61 -12.46 20.80
C LEU A 350 13.73 -12.57 21.84
N SER A 351 13.40 -12.39 23.13
CA SER A 351 14.40 -12.36 24.18
C SER A 351 14.39 -13.63 25.03
N LEU A 352 15.57 -14.03 25.45
CA LEU A 352 15.74 -15.06 26.47
C LEU A 352 15.36 -14.52 27.86
N PRO A 353 14.74 -15.34 28.72
CA PRO A 353 14.43 -14.92 30.09
C PRO A 353 15.73 -14.72 30.88
N VAL A 354 15.88 -13.58 31.52
CA VAL A 354 17.00 -13.29 32.41
C VAL A 354 16.75 -13.97 33.76
N SER A 355 17.64 -14.86 34.18
CA SER A 355 17.53 -15.61 35.43
C SER A 355 18.91 -15.92 36.00
N ASN A 356 18.93 -16.35 37.27
CA ASN A 356 20.16 -16.76 37.98
C ASN A 356 20.87 -17.98 37.34
N SER A 357 20.23 -18.65 36.36
CA SER A 357 20.86 -19.73 35.58
C SER A 357 21.74 -19.22 34.45
N LEU A 358 21.61 -17.94 34.04
CA LEU A 358 22.46 -17.34 33.06
C LEU A 358 23.83 -16.96 33.64
N ARG A 359 24.87 -17.17 32.86
CA ARG A 359 26.23 -16.80 33.21
C ARG A 359 26.32 -15.30 33.56
N GLY A 360 26.88 -14.97 34.72
CA GLY A 360 27.08 -13.60 35.15
C GLY A 360 25.81 -12.83 35.52
N VAL A 361 24.73 -13.54 35.78
CA VAL A 361 23.49 -12.96 36.30
C VAL A 361 23.30 -13.34 37.75
N ASN A 362 23.00 -12.34 38.59
CA ASN A 362 22.55 -12.54 39.99
C ASN A 362 21.34 -11.64 40.27
N ILE A 363 20.20 -12.25 40.57
CA ILE A 363 18.97 -11.58 40.93
C ILE A 363 18.71 -11.92 42.38
N SER A 364 18.81 -10.92 43.29
CA SER A 364 18.55 -11.06 44.70
C SER A 364 17.41 -10.16 45.15
N SER A 365 16.54 -10.68 46.05
CA SER A 365 15.49 -9.87 46.65
C SER A 365 16.09 -8.86 47.62
N SER A 366 15.80 -7.58 47.40
CA SER A 366 16.18 -6.47 48.30
C SER A 366 15.07 -6.10 49.27
N LYS A 367 13.79 -6.29 48.86
CA LYS A 367 12.57 -6.04 49.62
C LYS A 367 11.56 -7.13 49.29
N THR A 368 10.72 -7.45 50.29
CA THR A 368 9.62 -8.41 50.11
C THR A 368 8.29 -7.81 50.59
N ILE A 369 7.19 -8.23 49.97
CA ILE A 369 5.86 -7.70 50.27
C ILE A 369 5.44 -8.04 51.68
N GLU A 370 5.95 -9.15 52.24
CA GLU A 370 5.63 -9.64 53.57
C GLU A 370 6.27 -8.77 54.69
N VAL A 371 7.40 -8.13 54.39
CA VAL A 371 8.15 -7.34 55.38
C VAL A 371 7.94 -5.84 55.13
N GLU A 372 8.15 -5.40 53.90
CA GLU A 372 8.12 -3.97 53.53
C GLU A 372 6.83 -3.53 52.86
N GLY A 373 5.91 -4.48 52.49
CA GLY A 373 4.66 -4.20 51.80
C GLY A 373 4.85 -4.02 50.28
N TRP A 374 6.04 -4.23 49.72
CA TRP A 374 6.39 -4.18 48.30
C TRP A 374 7.65 -5.00 48.00
N ASN A 375 7.77 -5.46 46.78
CA ASN A 375 8.93 -6.22 46.33
C ASN A 375 9.93 -5.31 45.58
N ALA A 376 11.22 -5.51 45.85
CA ALA A 376 12.31 -4.93 45.07
C ALA A 376 13.44 -5.96 44.93
N SER A 377 14.10 -5.93 43.78
CA SER A 377 15.25 -6.80 43.50
C SER A 377 16.47 -5.98 43.12
N THR A 378 17.63 -6.45 43.49
CA THR A 378 18.91 -5.99 42.96
C THR A 378 19.33 -6.93 41.85
N LEU A 379 19.70 -6.36 40.69
CA LEU A 379 20.16 -7.10 39.52
C LEU A 379 21.64 -6.84 39.32
N THR A 380 22.43 -7.90 39.24
CA THR A 380 23.79 -7.87 38.73
C THR A 380 23.76 -8.60 37.39
N LEU A 381 24.10 -7.88 36.31
CA LEU A 381 24.03 -8.41 34.94
C LEU A 381 25.40 -8.28 34.28
N TYR A 382 25.91 -9.38 33.75
CA TYR A 382 27.02 -9.35 32.80
C TYR A 382 26.54 -8.69 31.50
N SER A 383 27.29 -7.76 30.93
CA SER A 383 26.89 -6.97 29.75
C SER A 383 26.48 -7.82 28.56
N HIS A 384 27.05 -9.02 28.43
CA HIS A 384 26.76 -9.97 27.34
C HIS A 384 25.96 -11.19 27.83
N ALA A 385 24.98 -10.98 28.72
CA ALA A 385 24.14 -12.03 29.25
C ALA A 385 22.80 -12.16 28.50
N GLY A 386 22.42 -13.39 28.12
CA GLY A 386 21.14 -13.66 27.46
C GLY A 386 21.03 -13.02 26.08
N THR A 387 19.86 -12.41 25.78
CA THR A 387 19.70 -11.61 24.57
C THR A 387 20.31 -10.22 24.82
N HIS A 388 21.34 -9.86 24.08
CA HIS A 388 22.11 -8.65 24.32
C HIS A 388 22.55 -7.99 23.03
N MET A 389 22.94 -6.73 23.15
CA MET A 389 23.54 -5.92 22.10
C MET A 389 24.97 -5.62 22.46
N ASP A 390 25.86 -5.75 21.48
CA ASP A 390 27.25 -5.36 21.60
C ASP A 390 27.48 -3.95 21.08
N ALA A 391 28.31 -3.19 21.77
CA ALA A 391 28.81 -1.91 21.28
C ALA A 391 30.19 -2.07 20.61
N PRO A 392 30.56 -1.22 19.65
CA PRO A 392 31.89 -1.26 19.02
C PRO A 392 33.06 -1.26 20.00
N ARG A 393 32.91 -0.59 21.16
CA ARG A 393 33.90 -0.56 22.24
C ARG A 393 34.26 -1.95 22.77
N HIS A 394 33.37 -2.96 22.60
CA HIS A 394 33.63 -4.34 23.05
C HIS A 394 34.90 -4.92 22.42
N PHE A 395 35.15 -4.69 21.13
CA PHE A 395 36.33 -5.20 20.41
C PHE A 395 37.22 -4.11 19.79
N LEU A 396 36.78 -2.85 19.82
CA LEU A 396 37.57 -1.73 19.28
C LEU A 396 37.95 -0.76 20.40
N ARG A 397 39.25 -0.53 20.60
CA ARG A 397 39.76 0.34 21.66
C ARG A 397 39.17 1.75 21.63
N GLU A 398 39.04 2.31 20.43
CA GLU A 398 38.44 3.63 20.19
C GLU A 398 37.00 3.50 19.63
N GLY A 399 36.36 2.37 19.85
CA GLY A 399 35.01 2.13 19.40
C GLY A 399 33.97 2.93 20.19
N ALA A 400 32.87 3.29 19.53
CA ALA A 400 31.75 3.96 20.18
C ALA A 400 31.18 3.07 21.31
N SER A 401 30.80 3.72 22.41
CA SER A 401 30.14 3.07 23.53
C SER A 401 28.64 2.98 23.36
N LEU A 402 27.99 2.17 24.19
CA LEU A 402 26.57 1.85 24.09
C LEU A 402 25.66 3.09 24.19
N ASP A 403 26.03 4.09 24.99
CA ASP A 403 25.30 5.35 25.13
C ASP A 403 25.36 6.24 23.87
N GLN A 404 26.26 5.93 22.95
CA GLN A 404 26.43 6.59 21.65
C GLN A 404 25.77 5.79 20.50
N GLN A 405 25.15 4.65 20.80
CA GLN A 405 24.53 3.80 19.79
C GLN A 405 23.43 4.54 19.00
N ASP A 406 23.47 4.46 17.68
CA ASP A 406 22.40 4.98 16.83
C ASP A 406 21.13 4.14 17.01
N LEU A 407 20.12 4.74 17.64
CA LEU A 407 18.85 4.07 17.89
C LEU A 407 18.05 3.79 16.61
N ALA A 408 18.28 4.56 15.54
CA ALA A 408 17.63 4.30 14.26
C ALA A 408 18.13 2.99 13.62
N ALA A 409 19.37 2.58 13.88
CA ALA A 409 19.86 1.27 13.47
C ALA A 409 19.20 0.12 14.26
N CYS A 410 18.79 0.37 15.51
CA CYS A 410 18.24 -0.63 16.43
C CYS A 410 16.73 -0.92 16.23
N CYS A 411 16.03 -0.13 15.42
CA CYS A 411 14.59 -0.26 15.17
C CYS A 411 14.28 -0.14 13.67
N GLY A 412 13.26 -0.88 13.21
CA GLY A 412 12.71 -0.75 11.86
C GLY A 412 12.55 -2.08 11.15
N PRO A 413 12.21 -2.07 9.86
CA PRO A 413 12.01 -3.28 9.08
C PRO A 413 13.25 -4.18 9.11
N ALA A 414 13.03 -5.48 9.34
CA ALA A 414 14.07 -6.51 9.37
C ALA A 414 13.61 -7.76 8.61
N ARG A 415 14.51 -8.32 7.81
CA ARG A 415 14.24 -9.55 7.06
C ARG A 415 14.74 -10.76 7.82
N VAL A 416 13.90 -11.81 7.87
CA VAL A 416 14.25 -13.07 8.54
C VAL A 416 14.89 -14.02 7.54
N VAL A 417 16.14 -14.40 7.80
CA VAL A 417 16.90 -15.37 7.01
C VAL A 417 16.74 -16.73 7.64
N ASN A 418 16.00 -17.62 6.98
CA ASN A 418 15.78 -18.98 7.51
C ASN A 418 17.01 -19.88 7.26
N LEU A 419 17.79 -20.06 8.31
CA LEU A 419 18.97 -20.94 8.39
C LEU A 419 18.76 -22.08 9.39
N SER A 420 17.51 -22.49 9.63
CA SER A 420 17.15 -23.51 10.65
C SER A 420 17.73 -24.91 10.38
N ALA A 421 18.26 -25.16 9.18
CA ALA A 421 19.00 -26.37 8.85
C ALA A 421 20.48 -26.33 9.31
N ALA A 422 20.93 -25.23 9.93
CA ALA A 422 22.32 -25.09 10.34
C ALA A 422 22.73 -26.19 11.35
N GLN A 423 23.89 -26.78 11.11
CA GLN A 423 24.45 -27.84 11.95
C GLN A 423 25.35 -27.24 13.05
N PRO A 424 25.59 -28.00 14.14
CA PRO A 424 26.60 -27.62 15.12
C PRO A 424 27.95 -27.27 14.48
N ARG A 425 28.56 -26.17 14.93
CA ARG A 425 29.83 -25.62 14.44
C ARG A 425 29.85 -25.22 12.96
N GLN A 426 28.70 -25.14 12.30
CA GLN A 426 28.63 -24.73 10.90
C GLN A 426 29.08 -23.29 10.74
N LEU A 427 29.93 -23.05 9.73
CA LEU A 427 30.20 -21.71 9.20
C LEU A 427 29.07 -21.34 8.23
N LEU A 428 28.34 -20.28 8.56
CA LEU A 428 27.31 -19.69 7.68
C LEU A 428 28.03 -18.85 6.62
N THR A 429 27.76 -19.14 5.36
CA THR A 429 28.45 -18.54 4.21
C THR A 429 27.61 -17.46 3.53
N VAL A 430 28.22 -16.71 2.63
CA VAL A 430 27.52 -15.76 1.75
C VAL A 430 26.43 -16.48 0.94
N GLU A 431 26.72 -17.66 0.38
CA GLU A 431 25.76 -18.45 -0.39
C GLU A 431 24.53 -18.86 0.44
N ASP A 432 24.75 -19.24 1.72
CA ASP A 432 23.66 -19.57 2.64
C ASP A 432 22.67 -18.40 2.82
N VAL A 433 23.15 -17.18 2.85
CA VAL A 433 22.34 -15.97 3.07
C VAL A 433 21.76 -15.45 1.75
N GLU A 434 22.59 -15.27 0.74
CA GLU A 434 22.21 -14.68 -0.54
C GLU A 434 21.17 -15.51 -1.29
N SER A 435 21.28 -16.84 -1.25
CA SER A 435 20.31 -17.77 -1.86
C SER A 435 18.89 -17.65 -1.27
N ARG A 436 18.75 -17.10 -0.05
CA ARG A 436 17.47 -16.94 0.65
C ARG A 436 16.92 -15.53 0.60
N LEU A 437 17.78 -14.54 0.43
CA LEU A 437 17.38 -13.12 0.46
C LEU A 437 17.24 -12.50 -0.93
N GLY A 438 18.00 -12.99 -1.92
CA GLY A 438 18.19 -12.27 -3.17
C GLY A 438 18.95 -10.95 -2.92
N VAL A 439 18.44 -9.84 -3.51
CA VAL A 439 19.09 -8.53 -3.37
C VAL A 439 19.00 -8.02 -1.93
N VAL A 440 20.12 -7.57 -1.40
CA VAL A 440 20.23 -6.89 -0.10
C VAL A 440 20.54 -5.41 -0.35
N TYR A 441 19.77 -4.52 0.30
CA TYR A 441 19.90 -3.07 0.13
C TYR A 441 20.62 -2.43 1.32
N PRO A 442 21.35 -1.31 1.11
CA PRO A 442 21.96 -0.56 2.21
C PRO A 442 20.95 -0.19 3.31
N GLY A 443 21.37 -0.35 4.57
CA GLY A 443 20.53 -0.04 5.74
C GLY A 443 19.59 -1.15 6.18
N GLU A 444 19.55 -2.31 5.49
CA GLU A 444 18.73 -3.44 5.92
C GLU A 444 19.19 -4.02 7.27
N ARG A 445 18.23 -4.63 7.99
CA ARG A 445 18.44 -5.43 9.21
C ARG A 445 18.14 -6.88 8.87
N LEU A 446 19.03 -7.79 9.30
CA LEU A 446 18.92 -9.22 8.99
C LEU A 446 18.86 -10.02 10.29
N LEU A 447 17.85 -10.90 10.43
CA LEU A 447 17.67 -11.80 11.57
C LEU A 447 17.93 -13.24 11.12
N PHE A 448 18.99 -13.85 11.63
CA PHE A 448 19.42 -15.19 11.25
C PHE A 448 18.74 -16.23 12.14
N ARG A 449 17.67 -16.83 11.63
CA ARG A 449 16.95 -17.91 12.30
C ARG A 449 17.70 -19.23 12.07
N THR A 450 18.35 -19.73 13.11
CA THR A 450 19.06 -21.02 13.12
C THR A 450 18.37 -22.07 13.98
N ASP A 451 17.28 -21.71 14.69
CA ASP A 451 16.62 -22.49 15.73
C ASP A 451 17.58 -22.87 16.88
N TRP A 452 18.72 -22.17 16.99
CA TRP A 452 19.75 -22.46 17.99
C TRP A 452 19.35 -22.12 19.41
N SER A 453 18.46 -21.15 19.58
CA SER A 453 17.88 -20.78 20.86
C SER A 453 17.21 -21.97 21.59
N LYS A 454 16.77 -22.99 20.88
CA LYS A 454 16.17 -24.22 21.44
C LYS A 454 17.18 -25.09 22.23
N ARG A 455 18.47 -24.79 22.12
CA ARG A 455 19.57 -25.50 22.82
C ARG A 455 20.02 -24.79 24.09
N ILE A 456 19.38 -23.71 24.47
CA ILE A 456 19.74 -22.97 25.69
C ILE A 456 19.71 -23.90 26.93
N GLY A 457 20.67 -23.73 27.83
CA GLY A 457 20.83 -24.59 29.01
C GLY A 457 21.67 -25.85 28.78
N THR A 458 22.11 -26.10 27.53
CA THR A 458 23.07 -27.15 27.19
C THR A 458 24.47 -26.57 26.98
N ALA A 459 25.51 -27.39 27.12
CA ALA A 459 26.90 -26.99 26.78
C ALA A 459 27.03 -26.66 25.29
N GLU A 460 26.33 -27.39 24.44
CA GLU A 460 26.31 -27.19 22.99
C GLU A 460 25.91 -25.77 22.59
N TYR A 461 24.97 -25.14 23.31
CA TYR A 461 24.47 -23.82 22.99
C TYR A 461 25.61 -22.80 22.79
N ARG A 462 26.63 -22.87 23.64
CA ARG A 462 27.79 -21.97 23.60
C ARG A 462 28.96 -22.58 22.80
N ASP A 463 29.25 -23.86 22.99
CA ASP A 463 30.52 -24.43 22.54
C ASP A 463 30.45 -25.07 21.12
N GLU A 464 29.23 -25.22 20.58
CA GLU A 464 28.99 -25.80 19.24
C GLU A 464 28.11 -24.89 18.36
N LEU A 465 28.08 -23.60 18.65
CA LEU A 465 27.24 -22.64 17.93
C LEU A 465 27.53 -22.57 16.41
N PRO A 466 26.50 -22.49 15.55
CA PRO A 466 26.68 -22.05 14.17
C PRO A 466 27.07 -20.58 14.18
N ARG A 467 28.00 -20.19 13.31
CA ARG A 467 28.60 -18.86 13.33
C ARG A 467 28.83 -18.33 11.94
N ILE A 468 28.92 -17.03 11.78
CA ILE A 468 29.16 -16.40 10.49
C ILE A 468 30.63 -16.56 10.07
N SER A 469 30.87 -16.78 8.77
CA SER A 469 32.23 -16.80 8.26
C SER A 469 32.80 -15.38 8.14
N ILE A 470 34.10 -15.25 8.09
CA ILE A 470 34.73 -13.94 7.90
C ILE A 470 34.35 -13.32 6.54
N GLU A 471 34.18 -14.15 5.51
CA GLU A 471 33.73 -13.73 4.20
C GLU A 471 32.29 -13.18 4.27
N LEU A 472 31.40 -13.82 5.06
CA LEU A 472 30.05 -13.33 5.29
C LEU A 472 30.08 -12.00 6.06
N ALA A 473 30.95 -11.86 7.05
CA ALA A 473 31.11 -10.58 7.77
C ALA A 473 31.55 -9.45 6.82
N HIS A 474 32.51 -9.69 5.94
CA HIS A 474 32.91 -8.72 4.91
C HIS A 474 31.77 -8.39 3.94
N TRP A 475 31.03 -9.40 3.49
CA TRP A 475 29.87 -9.21 2.59
C TRP A 475 28.78 -8.37 3.23
N LEU A 476 28.44 -8.58 4.51
CA LEU A 476 27.47 -7.78 5.25
C LEU A 476 27.90 -6.31 5.32
N VAL A 477 29.19 -6.05 5.52
CA VAL A 477 29.75 -4.69 5.49
C VAL A 477 29.70 -4.09 4.09
N GLU A 478 30.08 -4.83 3.05
CA GLU A 478 30.00 -4.40 1.66
C GLU A 478 28.57 -4.04 1.24
N LYS A 479 27.58 -4.82 1.69
CA LYS A 479 26.16 -4.55 1.46
C LYS A 479 25.59 -3.44 2.33
N GLN A 480 26.40 -2.87 3.22
CA GLN A 480 25.99 -1.83 4.16
C GLN A 480 24.79 -2.24 5.03
N VAL A 481 24.77 -3.48 5.50
CA VAL A 481 23.77 -3.96 6.45
C VAL A 481 23.88 -3.16 7.74
N SER A 482 22.77 -2.65 8.28
CA SER A 482 22.80 -1.82 9.48
C SER A 482 22.81 -2.62 10.77
N LEU A 483 22.20 -3.82 10.76
CA LEU A 483 22.12 -4.68 11.96
C LEU A 483 22.03 -6.15 11.56
N ILE A 484 22.70 -7.00 12.32
CA ILE A 484 22.45 -8.44 12.33
C ILE A 484 21.95 -8.89 13.70
N GLY A 485 20.94 -9.76 13.71
CA GLY A 485 20.45 -10.46 14.90
C GLY A 485 20.63 -11.95 14.75
N VAL A 486 21.23 -12.60 15.74
CA VAL A 486 21.53 -14.06 15.73
C VAL A 486 20.96 -14.75 16.97
N GLU A 487 20.53 -16.02 16.82
CA GLU A 487 20.09 -16.85 17.97
C GLU A 487 21.24 -17.43 18.79
N PRO A 488 22.40 -17.79 18.20
CA PRO A 488 23.57 -18.15 18.98
C PRO A 488 24.01 -17.04 19.98
N PRO A 489 24.70 -17.43 21.06
CA PRO A 489 25.21 -16.47 22.06
C PRO A 489 26.42 -15.66 21.57
N SER A 490 26.87 -15.88 20.34
CA SER A 490 27.89 -15.11 19.65
C SER A 490 27.78 -15.27 18.13
N VAL A 491 28.21 -14.27 17.36
CA VAL A 491 28.35 -14.33 15.89
C VAL A 491 29.55 -15.19 15.47
N ALA A 492 30.50 -15.46 16.37
CA ALA A 492 31.73 -16.19 16.10
C ALA A 492 32.06 -17.20 17.21
N ASP A 493 33.06 -18.06 17.00
CA ASP A 493 33.44 -19.11 17.96
C ASP A 493 34.06 -18.48 19.22
N VAL A 494 33.33 -18.58 20.33
CA VAL A 494 33.75 -18.06 21.64
C VAL A 494 34.98 -18.78 22.25
N ASN A 495 35.37 -19.92 21.68
CA ASN A 495 36.56 -20.69 22.07
C ASN A 495 37.76 -20.42 21.14
N ASN A 496 37.57 -19.64 20.06
CA ASN A 496 38.60 -19.20 19.12
C ASN A 496 38.77 -17.68 19.14
N MET A 497 39.64 -17.17 19.99
CA MET A 497 39.83 -15.72 20.17
C MET A 497 40.27 -15.00 18.89
N ALA A 498 40.97 -15.65 17.97
CA ALA A 498 41.35 -15.03 16.70
C ALA A 498 40.14 -14.79 15.82
N GLU A 499 39.32 -15.82 15.59
CA GLU A 499 38.08 -15.73 14.83
C GLU A 499 37.09 -14.76 15.49
N LEU A 500 36.91 -14.89 16.81
CA LEU A 500 36.00 -14.03 17.59
C LEU A 500 36.36 -12.55 17.40
N THR A 501 37.65 -12.22 17.54
CA THR A 501 38.12 -10.84 17.38
C THR A 501 37.97 -10.34 15.95
N GLU A 502 38.34 -11.13 14.96
CA GLU A 502 38.33 -10.72 13.57
C GLU A 502 36.91 -10.45 13.05
N VAL A 503 35.97 -11.35 13.34
CA VAL A 503 34.58 -11.19 12.91
C VAL A 503 33.93 -9.97 13.56
N HIS A 504 34.04 -9.79 14.88
CA HIS A 504 33.46 -8.62 15.56
C HIS A 504 34.08 -7.32 15.09
N GLN A 505 35.41 -7.25 14.99
CA GLN A 505 36.08 -6.04 14.50
C GLN A 505 35.69 -5.70 13.05
N THR A 506 35.51 -6.69 12.19
CA THR A 506 35.06 -6.46 10.80
C THR A 506 33.68 -5.84 10.79
N LEU A 507 32.73 -6.41 11.49
CA LEU A 507 31.35 -5.89 11.57
C LEU A 507 31.29 -4.48 12.19
N PHE A 508 31.98 -4.25 13.31
CA PHE A 508 31.98 -2.94 13.97
C PHE A 508 32.66 -1.83 13.16
N ARG A 509 33.76 -2.14 12.45
CA ARG A 509 34.40 -1.16 11.54
C ARG A 509 33.50 -0.83 10.35
N GLY A 510 32.63 -1.77 9.95
CA GLY A 510 31.60 -1.57 8.93
C GLY A 510 30.34 -0.87 9.43
N GLY A 511 30.24 -0.56 10.74
CA GLY A 511 29.07 0.08 11.33
C GLY A 511 27.86 -0.84 11.53
N VAL A 512 28.06 -2.17 11.48
CA VAL A 512 27.00 -3.15 11.68
C VAL A 512 26.72 -3.34 13.17
N VAL A 513 25.47 -3.14 13.59
CA VAL A 513 25.00 -3.43 14.96
C VAL A 513 24.86 -4.93 15.14
N ILE A 514 25.31 -5.47 16.27
CA ILE A 514 25.24 -6.89 16.59
C ILE A 514 24.26 -7.10 17.75
N VAL A 515 23.27 -7.98 17.53
CA VAL A 515 22.34 -8.46 18.59
C VAL A 515 22.44 -9.98 18.64
N GLU A 516 22.85 -10.51 19.78
CA GLU A 516 23.13 -11.92 20.02
C GLU A 516 22.12 -12.55 20.98
N GLY A 517 21.99 -13.88 20.93
CA GLY A 517 21.10 -14.62 21.84
C GLY A 517 19.62 -14.34 21.61
N LEU A 518 19.20 -14.09 20.38
CA LEU A 518 17.78 -14.01 20.03
C LEU A 518 17.08 -15.36 20.26
N ALA A 519 15.79 -15.34 20.48
CA ALA A 519 14.94 -16.51 20.64
C ALA A 519 13.65 -16.36 19.84
N ASN A 520 12.91 -17.46 19.69
CA ASN A 520 11.56 -17.47 19.11
C ASN A 520 11.46 -16.93 17.66
N LEU A 521 12.56 -16.87 16.90
CA LEU A 521 12.51 -16.49 15.49
C LEU A 521 11.65 -17.46 14.65
N ASP A 522 11.45 -18.69 15.14
CA ASP A 522 10.56 -19.69 14.53
C ASP A 522 9.07 -19.35 14.65
N GLN A 523 8.69 -18.43 15.55
CA GLN A 523 7.33 -17.95 15.67
C GLN A 523 6.97 -16.87 14.66
N ILE A 524 7.96 -16.28 13.98
CA ILE A 524 7.75 -15.29 12.92
C ILE A 524 7.23 -16.02 11.67
N THR A 525 6.11 -15.53 11.14
CA THR A 525 5.45 -16.11 9.96
C THR A 525 5.68 -15.31 8.67
N GLN A 526 6.15 -14.06 8.81
CA GLN A 526 6.42 -13.17 7.68
C GLN A 526 7.92 -13.12 7.37
N ALA A 527 8.26 -12.92 6.10
CA ALA A 527 9.65 -12.76 5.68
C ALA A 527 10.27 -11.44 6.16
N GLU A 528 9.44 -10.43 6.43
CA GLU A 528 9.84 -9.11 6.94
C GLU A 528 8.94 -8.72 8.10
N VAL A 529 9.56 -8.17 9.16
CA VAL A 529 8.89 -7.74 10.40
C VAL A 529 9.43 -6.39 10.84
N GLU A 530 8.69 -5.67 11.66
CA GLU A 530 9.23 -4.55 12.42
C GLU A 530 10.01 -5.10 13.60
N PHE A 531 11.34 -4.88 13.63
CA PHE A 531 12.25 -5.34 14.68
C PHE A 531 12.64 -4.18 15.60
N ILE A 532 12.66 -4.42 16.90
CA ILE A 532 13.06 -3.45 17.91
C ILE A 532 13.96 -4.16 18.93
N ALA A 533 15.19 -3.65 19.12
CA ALA A 533 16.13 -4.08 20.16
C ALA A 533 16.89 -2.86 20.69
N LEU A 534 16.33 -2.18 21.69
CA LEU A 534 16.91 -0.97 22.25
C LEU A 534 17.78 -1.29 23.46
N PRO A 535 19.05 -0.84 23.48
CA PRO A 535 19.93 -1.01 24.64
C PRO A 535 19.58 -0.04 25.77
N LEU A 536 19.96 -0.38 26.99
CA LEU A 536 20.02 0.59 28.08
C LEU A 536 21.10 1.65 27.75
N LYS A 537 20.85 2.90 28.11
CA LYS A 537 21.82 3.98 27.93
C LYS A 537 22.90 3.93 29.02
N ILE A 538 23.79 2.95 28.91
CA ILE A 538 24.90 2.76 29.86
C ILE A 538 26.08 3.61 29.37
N LEU A 539 26.45 4.60 30.16
CA LEU A 539 27.60 5.48 29.86
C LEU A 539 28.89 4.64 29.76
N GLU A 540 29.62 4.82 28.67
CA GLU A 540 30.82 4.05 28.36
C GLU A 540 30.63 2.52 28.33
N GLY A 541 29.40 2.03 28.13
CA GLY A 541 29.09 0.60 28.08
C GLY A 541 29.68 -0.10 26.85
N ASP A 542 30.09 -1.35 27.03
CA ASP A 542 30.60 -2.26 25.99
C ASP A 542 29.49 -3.14 25.41
N GLY A 543 28.35 -3.25 26.07
CA GLY A 543 27.16 -4.00 25.69
C GLY A 543 26.13 -4.02 26.80
N CYS A 544 24.94 -4.51 26.52
CA CYS A 544 23.96 -4.79 27.58
C CYS A 544 22.86 -5.77 27.13
N PRO A 545 22.20 -6.49 28.06
CA PRO A 545 20.97 -7.19 27.77
C PRO A 545 19.91 -6.26 27.19
N VAL A 546 19.16 -6.74 26.19
CA VAL A 546 18.07 -6.01 25.53
C VAL A 546 16.77 -6.80 25.55
N ARG A 547 15.63 -6.11 25.51
CA ARG A 547 14.36 -6.73 25.16
C ARG A 547 14.14 -6.59 23.67
N ALA A 548 14.49 -7.64 22.93
CA ALA A 548 14.26 -7.71 21.50
C ALA A 548 12.83 -8.19 21.22
N ILE A 549 12.13 -7.52 20.31
CA ILE A 549 10.78 -7.92 19.84
C ILE A 549 10.69 -7.82 18.33
N ALA A 550 9.85 -8.68 17.75
CA ALA A 550 9.34 -8.50 16.39
C ALA A 550 7.85 -8.17 16.42
N ILE A 551 7.41 -7.32 15.51
CA ILE A 551 5.99 -6.99 15.34
C ILE A 551 5.58 -7.41 13.93
N GLU A 552 4.64 -8.34 13.84
CA GLU A 552 3.99 -8.77 12.61
C GLU A 552 2.64 -8.11 12.45
N GLU A 553 2.26 -7.78 11.24
CA GLU A 553 0.89 -7.45 10.90
C GLU A 553 0.14 -8.74 10.55
N VAL A 554 -0.78 -9.18 11.42
CA VAL A 554 -1.64 -10.35 11.19
C VAL A 554 -3.07 -9.93 10.90
N GLY A 555 -3.69 -10.49 9.85
CA GLY A 555 -5.08 -10.21 9.48
C GLY A 555 -5.41 -10.58 8.08
#